data_96a1276cc9992f3e390fef86ea46d136
#
_entry.id   96a1276cc9992f3e390fef86ea46d136
#
_cell.length_a   1.000
_cell.length_b   1.000
_cell.length_c   1.000
_cell.angle_alpha   90.00
_cell.angle_beta   90.00
_cell.angle_gamma   90.00
#
_symmetry.space_group_name_H-M   'P 1'
#
loop_
_entity.id
_entity.type
_entity.pdbx_description
1 polymer ?
#
loop_
_entity_poly.entity_id
_entity_poly.type
_entity_poly.pdbx_seq_one_letter_code
_entity_poly.pdbx_strand_id
1 'polypeptide(L)'
;MIKLIAEFCQNHNGDFELLKKMVEAASEAGATHGKMQTIYADTISYRPQFEEGLIQGGVIKSIKRPFLDEYKRLKSLEISSKNTEEFIKICHENGLVPM
;
A
#
# COMPACT_ATOMS: atom_id res chain seq x y z
N MET A 1 2.62 -22.49 -16.10
CA MET A 1 3.63 -21.61 -15.50
C MET A 1 3.09 -21.01 -14.20
N ILE A 2 3.89 -21.02 -13.16
CA ILE A 2 3.54 -20.39 -11.90
C ILE A 2 3.66 -18.88 -12.04
N LYS A 3 2.65 -18.16 -11.58
CA LYS A 3 2.67 -16.70 -11.50
C LYS A 3 3.11 -16.30 -10.10
N LEU A 4 4.10 -15.40 -10.03
CA LEU A 4 4.59 -14.85 -8.77
C LEU A 4 4.20 -13.38 -8.68
N ILE A 5 3.40 -13.05 -7.69
CA ILE A 5 2.96 -11.67 -7.46
C ILE A 5 3.85 -11.07 -6.37
N ALA A 6 4.61 -10.04 -6.72
CA ALA A 6 5.32 -9.25 -5.73
C ALA A 6 4.34 -8.23 -5.16
N GLU A 7 4.03 -8.34 -3.88
CA GLU A 7 3.10 -7.43 -3.20
C GLU A 7 3.88 -6.29 -2.54
N PHE A 8 3.77 -5.11 -3.11
CA PHE A 8 4.45 -3.92 -2.58
C PHE A 8 3.65 -3.23 -1.48
N CYS A 9 2.33 -3.47 -1.44
CA CYS A 9 1.43 -2.80 -0.50
C CYS A 9 1.62 -1.28 -0.55
N GLN A 10 1.83 -0.67 0.63
CA GLN A 10 2.16 0.74 0.79
C GLN A 10 3.61 0.93 1.28
N ASN A 11 4.45 -0.10 1.09
CA ASN A 11 5.83 -0.07 1.58
C ASN A 11 6.72 0.96 0.87
N HIS A 12 6.20 1.56 -0.21
CA HIS A 12 6.85 2.69 -0.88
C HIS A 12 6.84 3.98 -0.05
N ASN A 13 6.07 4.05 1.05
CA ASN A 13 5.99 5.20 1.95
C ASN A 13 5.62 6.53 1.24
N GLY A 14 4.88 6.48 0.13
CA GLY A 14 4.57 7.65 -0.69
C GLY A 14 5.72 8.13 -1.57
N ASP A 15 6.86 7.45 -1.53
CA ASP A 15 8.05 7.77 -2.33
C ASP A 15 8.03 6.98 -3.64
N PHE A 16 7.80 7.68 -4.73
CA PHE A 16 7.69 7.05 -6.04
C PHE A 16 9.02 6.44 -6.50
N GLU A 17 10.15 7.05 -6.19
CA GLU A 17 11.46 6.52 -6.56
C GLU A 17 11.73 5.19 -5.83
N LEU A 18 11.26 5.06 -4.58
CA LEU A 18 11.34 3.81 -3.85
C LEU A 18 10.47 2.74 -4.53
N LEU A 19 9.25 3.09 -4.92
CA LEU A 19 8.35 2.17 -5.63
C LEU A 19 8.99 1.67 -6.92
N LYS A 20 9.63 2.56 -7.67
CA LYS A 20 10.35 2.20 -8.90
C LYS A 20 11.44 1.16 -8.63
N LYS A 21 12.23 1.37 -7.57
CA LYS A 21 13.28 0.42 -7.17
C LYS A 21 12.69 -0.94 -6.77
N MET A 22 11.52 -0.92 -6.11
CA MET A 22 10.81 -2.15 -5.73
C MET A 22 10.38 -2.94 -6.97
N VAL A 23 9.88 -2.26 -7.99
CA VAL A 23 9.49 -2.88 -9.26
C VAL A 23 10.71 -3.53 -9.94
N GLU A 24 11.81 -2.79 -10.01
CA GLU A 24 13.06 -3.29 -10.61
C GLU A 24 13.57 -4.53 -9.87
N ALA A 25 13.60 -4.48 -8.54
CA ALA A 25 14.04 -5.60 -7.70
C ALA A 25 13.15 -6.84 -7.86
N ALA A 26 11.83 -6.63 -7.93
CA ALA A 26 10.88 -7.72 -8.12
C ALA A 26 11.08 -8.41 -9.47
N SER A 27 11.32 -7.61 -10.52
CA SER A 27 11.62 -8.12 -11.86
C SER A 27 12.89 -8.97 -11.86
N GLU A 28 13.95 -8.46 -11.26
CA GLU A 28 15.21 -9.19 -11.14
C GLU A 28 15.07 -10.49 -10.36
N ALA A 29 14.20 -10.51 -9.36
CA ALA A 29 13.94 -11.69 -8.54
C ALA A 29 13.06 -12.73 -9.24
N GLY A 30 12.52 -12.43 -10.41
CA GLY A 30 11.72 -13.39 -11.18
C GLY A 30 10.21 -13.29 -10.97
N ALA A 31 9.70 -12.22 -10.38
CA ALA A 31 8.26 -12.00 -10.28
C ALA A 31 7.64 -11.83 -11.67
N THR A 32 6.37 -12.20 -11.80
CA THR A 32 5.58 -12.02 -13.03
C THR A 32 4.64 -10.83 -12.94
N HIS A 33 4.26 -10.45 -11.72
CA HIS A 33 3.31 -9.39 -11.43
C HIS A 33 3.86 -8.49 -10.33
N GLY A 34 3.55 -7.20 -10.41
CA GLY A 34 3.83 -6.25 -9.35
C GLY A 34 2.54 -5.60 -8.87
N LYS A 35 2.26 -5.71 -7.60
CA LYS A 35 1.02 -5.20 -7.01
C LYS A 35 1.32 -4.15 -5.95
N MET A 36 0.75 -2.96 -6.13
CA MET A 36 0.76 -1.93 -5.10
C MET A 36 -0.65 -1.68 -4.56
N GLN A 37 -0.73 -1.07 -3.40
CA GLN A 37 -1.98 -0.61 -2.82
C GLN A 37 -2.09 0.90 -2.93
N THR A 38 -3.24 1.37 -3.38
CA THR A 38 -3.57 2.79 -3.40
C THR A 38 -4.81 2.99 -2.53
N ILE A 39 -4.63 3.66 -1.40
CA ILE A 39 -5.72 4.01 -0.51
C ILE A 39 -5.74 5.53 -0.37
N TYR A 40 -6.88 6.13 -0.70
CA TYR A 40 -7.05 7.57 -0.55
C TYR A 40 -7.65 7.87 0.82
N ALA A 41 -6.97 8.69 1.59
CA ALA A 41 -7.39 9.02 2.96
C ALA A 41 -8.81 9.57 3.03
N ASP A 42 -9.23 10.33 2.01
CA ASP A 42 -10.56 10.92 1.97
C ASP A 42 -11.69 9.89 1.81
N THR A 43 -11.36 8.64 1.50
CA THR A 43 -12.33 7.56 1.31
C THR A 43 -12.48 6.64 2.51
N ILE A 44 -11.69 6.80 3.56
CA ILE A 44 -11.78 5.95 4.73
C ILE A 44 -12.98 6.30 5.59
N SER A 45 -13.55 5.28 6.24
CA SER A 45 -14.70 5.43 7.10
C SER A 45 -14.29 5.67 8.56
N TYR A 46 -15.01 6.56 9.24
CA TYR A 46 -14.87 6.71 10.67
C TYR A 46 -15.46 5.51 11.40
N ARG A 47 -14.68 4.92 12.30
CA ARG A 47 -15.10 3.76 13.10
C ARG A 47 -14.86 4.06 14.57
N PRO A 48 -15.94 4.38 15.34
CA PRO A 48 -15.81 4.80 16.74
C PRO A 48 -15.08 3.80 17.63
N GLN A 49 -15.22 2.50 17.37
CA GLN A 49 -14.59 1.45 18.15
C GLN A 49 -13.05 1.49 18.12
N PHE A 50 -12.46 2.16 17.14
CA PHE A 50 -11.01 2.26 17.03
C PHE A 50 -10.43 3.54 17.65
N GLU A 51 -11.28 4.49 18.07
CA GLU A 51 -10.76 5.75 18.62
C GLU A 51 -9.97 5.51 19.91
N GLU A 52 -10.53 4.76 20.84
CA GLU A 52 -9.87 4.43 22.11
C GLU A 52 -9.39 2.98 22.17
N GLY A 53 -9.89 2.15 21.28
CA GLY A 53 -9.70 0.72 21.37
C GLY A 53 -10.52 0.12 22.51
N LEU A 54 -10.37 -1.17 22.74
CA LEU A 54 -11.05 -1.88 23.79
C LEU A 54 -10.20 -3.04 24.29
N ILE A 55 -9.97 -3.08 25.60
CA ILE A 55 -9.30 -4.20 26.26
C ILE A 55 -10.26 -4.76 27.30
N GLN A 56 -10.52 -6.06 27.22
CA GLN A 56 -11.39 -6.77 28.18
C GLN A 56 -10.71 -8.05 28.64
N GLY A 57 -10.60 -8.24 29.94
CA GLY A 57 -10.00 -9.43 30.53
C GLY A 57 -8.57 -9.67 30.07
N GLY A 58 -7.79 -8.61 29.84
CA GLY A 58 -6.41 -8.69 29.36
C GLY A 58 -6.29 -8.98 27.86
N VAL A 59 -7.41 -9.01 27.12
CA VAL A 59 -7.43 -9.28 25.68
C VAL A 59 -7.82 -8.02 24.91
N ILE A 60 -7.08 -7.72 23.84
CA ILE A 60 -7.42 -6.61 22.95
C ILE A 60 -8.60 -7.05 22.07
N LYS A 61 -9.75 -6.41 22.25
CA LYS A 61 -10.95 -6.64 21.43
C LYS A 61 -11.02 -5.71 20.24
N SER A 62 -10.57 -4.46 20.41
CA SER A 62 -10.41 -3.50 19.31
C SER A 62 -9.09 -2.78 19.51
N ILE A 63 -8.32 -2.66 18.45
CA ILE A 63 -7.06 -1.91 18.47
C ILE A 63 -7.37 -0.42 18.57
N LYS A 64 -6.49 0.33 19.21
CA LYS A 64 -6.56 1.79 19.20
C LYS A 64 -5.95 2.30 17.89
N ARG A 65 -6.79 2.87 17.04
CA ARG A 65 -6.38 3.47 15.78
C ARG A 65 -7.29 4.67 15.49
N PRO A 66 -7.02 5.83 16.14
CA PRO A 66 -7.85 7.03 15.95
C PRO A 66 -7.94 7.43 14.49
N PHE A 67 -9.12 7.85 14.06
CA PHE A 67 -9.39 8.23 12.68
C PHE A 67 -8.43 9.30 12.16
N LEU A 68 -8.18 10.33 12.96
CA LEU A 68 -7.34 11.44 12.52
C LEU A 68 -5.90 11.01 12.27
N ASP A 69 -5.35 10.16 13.14
CA ASP A 69 -4.00 9.63 13.00
C ASP A 69 -3.90 8.74 11.75
N GLU A 70 -4.90 7.88 11.55
CA GLU A 70 -4.96 7.01 10.37
C GLU A 70 -5.12 7.82 9.09
N TYR A 71 -5.96 8.85 9.10
CA TYR A 71 -6.12 9.76 7.97
C TYR A 71 -4.78 10.39 7.58
N LYS A 72 -4.07 10.94 8.54
CA LYS A 72 -2.76 11.57 8.30
C LYS A 72 -1.74 10.56 7.76
N ARG A 73 -1.71 9.37 8.33
CA ARG A 73 -0.82 8.31 7.88
C ARG A 73 -1.10 7.94 6.43
N LEU A 74 -2.35 7.65 6.10
CA LEU A 74 -2.74 7.28 4.75
C LEU A 74 -2.51 8.41 3.74
N LYS A 75 -2.76 9.66 4.16
CA LYS A 75 -2.52 10.82 3.30
C LYS A 75 -1.06 10.92 2.88
N SER A 76 -0.14 10.61 3.78
CA SER A 76 1.29 10.63 3.49
C SER A 76 1.74 9.50 2.55
N LEU A 77 0.93 8.45 2.41
CA LEU A 77 1.24 7.27 1.60
C LEU A 77 0.58 7.29 0.22
N GLU A 78 -0.23 8.31 -0.08
CA GLU A 78 -0.96 8.37 -1.34
C GLU A 78 -0.02 8.45 -2.55
N ILE A 79 -0.38 7.71 -3.59
CA ILE A 79 0.27 7.79 -4.90
C ILE A 79 -0.70 8.52 -5.83
N SER A 80 -0.23 9.57 -6.49
CA SER A 80 -1.06 10.36 -7.41
C SER A 80 -1.49 9.55 -8.62
N SER A 81 -2.55 10.00 -9.31
CA SER A 81 -2.99 9.37 -10.56
C SER A 81 -1.87 9.34 -11.59
N LYS A 82 -1.09 10.43 -11.69
CA LYS A 82 0.05 10.49 -12.59
C LYS A 82 1.10 9.43 -12.24
N ASN A 83 1.43 9.29 -10.96
CA ASN A 83 2.40 8.29 -10.52
C ASN A 83 1.84 6.87 -10.64
N THR A 84 0.53 6.68 -10.56
CA THR A 84 -0.11 5.40 -10.83
C THR A 84 0.09 4.99 -12.30
N GLU A 85 -0.09 5.94 -13.23
CA GLU A 85 0.17 5.69 -14.65
C GLU A 85 1.65 5.36 -14.89
N GLU A 86 2.55 6.08 -14.23
CA GLU A 86 3.99 5.80 -14.30
C GLU A 86 4.34 4.43 -13.73
N PHE A 87 3.69 4.02 -12.64
CA PHE A 87 3.86 2.67 -12.09
C PHE A 87 3.50 1.60 -13.10
N ILE A 88 2.37 1.75 -13.78
CA ILE A 88 1.94 0.81 -14.82
C ILE A 88 2.99 0.72 -15.92
N LYS A 89 3.48 1.87 -16.39
CA LYS A 89 4.51 1.94 -17.41
C LYS A 89 5.81 1.27 -16.98
N ILE A 90 6.27 1.55 -15.77
CA ILE A 90 7.51 0.98 -15.22
C ILE A 90 7.38 -0.54 -15.08
N CYS A 91 6.23 -1.04 -14.64
CA CYS A 91 5.99 -2.48 -14.58
C CYS A 91 6.16 -3.12 -15.96
N HIS A 92 5.52 -2.56 -16.98
CA HIS A 92 5.64 -3.08 -18.35
C HIS A 92 7.07 -3.01 -18.85
N GLU A 93 7.80 -1.93 -18.60
CA GLU A 93 9.19 -1.77 -18.99
C GLU A 93 10.09 -2.83 -18.32
N ASN A 94 9.71 -3.33 -17.16
CA ASN A 94 10.44 -4.36 -16.42
C ASN A 94 9.86 -5.77 -16.61
N GLY A 95 8.93 -5.94 -17.54
CA GLY A 95 8.35 -7.24 -17.84
C GLY A 95 7.35 -7.75 -16.79
N LEU A 96 6.84 -6.87 -15.93
CA LEU A 96 5.82 -7.22 -14.92
C LEU A 96 4.42 -6.82 -15.38
N VAL A 97 3.44 -7.61 -14.96
CA VAL A 97 2.03 -7.24 -15.12
C VAL A 97 1.65 -6.40 -13.90
N PRO A 98 1.20 -5.14 -14.08
CA PRO A 98 0.83 -4.28 -12.95
C PRO A 98 -0.53 -4.69 -12.34
N MET A 99 -0.63 -4.55 -11.05
CA MET A 99 -1.87 -4.79 -10.31
C MET A 99 -2.11 -3.71 -9.26
#